data_990969df8727beb19b2a9895d12a062f
#
_entry.id   990969df8727beb19b2a9895d12a062f
#
_cell.length_a   1.000
_cell.length_b   1.000
_cell.length_c   1.000
_cell.angle_alpha   90.00
_cell.angle_beta   90.00
_cell.angle_gamma   90.00
#
_symmetry.space_group_name_H-M   'P 1'
#
loop_
_entity.id
_entity.type
_entity.pdbx_description
1 polymer ?
#
loop_
_entity_poly.entity_id
_entity_poly.type
_entity_poly.pdbx_seq_one_letter_code
_entity_poly.pdbx_strand_id
1 'polypeptide(L)'
;MSIELGEVPNGTLQDLIRWSQLARLKILENSADVITAGISGKFTISFTHGGALVDENVFGVSYIAGGGYVYKSLLFVQETADQNITTDILKDDSETSNISTLASGSVVQVTEFATPIQFGATEKLSVKTKSVGSDFSPGQGLRQILFYEQ
;
A
#
# COMPACT_ATOMS: atom_id res chain seq x y z
N MET A 1 27.36 -12.57 -6.96
CA MET A 1 28.82 -12.50 -6.79
C MET A 1 29.15 -11.49 -5.71
N SER A 2 29.86 -11.89 -4.69
CA SER A 2 30.28 -10.98 -3.61
C SER A 2 31.61 -10.34 -3.98
N ILE A 3 31.67 -9.00 -3.89
CA ILE A 3 32.90 -8.23 -4.13
C ILE A 3 33.37 -7.71 -2.77
N GLU A 4 34.52 -8.13 -2.35
CA GLU A 4 35.14 -7.64 -1.13
C GLU A 4 36.09 -6.48 -1.46
N LEU A 5 35.94 -5.38 -0.72
CA LEU A 5 36.88 -4.27 -0.72
C LEU A 5 37.85 -4.45 0.45
N GLY A 6 39.08 -4.81 0.16
CA GLY A 6 40.12 -4.82 1.15
C GLY A 6 40.59 -3.41 1.53
N GLU A 7 41.72 -3.32 2.18
CA GLU A 7 42.38 -2.04 2.48
C GLU A 7 42.73 -1.27 1.21
N VAL A 8 42.76 0.06 1.30
CA VAL A 8 43.26 0.89 0.23
C VAL A 8 44.72 0.56 -0.07
N PRO A 9 45.06 0.20 -1.32
CA PRO A 9 46.41 -0.21 -1.62
C PRO A 9 47.40 0.95 -1.52
N ASN A 10 48.58 0.67 -0.93
CA ASN A 10 49.71 1.61 -0.85
C ASN A 10 50.66 1.48 -2.04
N GLY A 11 50.19 1.04 -3.15
CA GLY A 11 51.00 0.73 -4.30
C GLY A 11 51.03 1.82 -5.37
N THR A 12 51.05 1.35 -6.60
CA THR A 12 51.12 2.17 -7.78
C THR A 12 49.77 2.81 -8.08
N LEU A 13 49.76 3.78 -9.02
CA LEU A 13 48.54 4.39 -9.56
C LEU A 13 47.60 3.30 -10.13
N GLN A 14 48.10 2.25 -10.73
CA GLN A 14 47.30 1.15 -11.26
C GLN A 14 46.56 0.37 -10.16
N ASP A 15 47.18 0.17 -9.01
CA ASP A 15 46.52 -0.49 -7.86
C ASP A 15 45.37 0.38 -7.33
N LEU A 16 45.55 1.68 -7.26
CA LEU A 16 44.53 2.61 -6.83
C LEU A 16 43.35 2.66 -7.84
N ILE A 17 43.65 2.66 -9.12
CA ILE A 17 42.63 2.62 -10.19
C ILE A 17 41.81 1.33 -10.08
N ARG A 18 42.46 0.18 -9.90
CA ARG A 18 41.81 -1.11 -9.75
C ARG A 18 40.88 -1.12 -8.52
N TRP A 19 41.35 -0.63 -7.40
CA TRP A 19 40.56 -0.52 -6.18
C TRP A 19 39.33 0.38 -6.38
N SER A 20 39.50 1.52 -7.02
CA SER A 20 38.45 2.48 -7.37
C SER A 20 37.37 1.86 -8.27
N GLN A 21 37.79 1.01 -9.24
CA GLN A 21 36.85 0.28 -10.11
C GLN A 21 36.06 -0.78 -9.32
N LEU A 22 36.70 -1.50 -8.41
CA LEU A 22 36.04 -2.47 -7.53
C LEU A 22 35.03 -1.78 -6.58
N ALA A 23 35.39 -0.61 -6.05
CA ALA A 23 34.49 0.18 -5.21
C ALA A 23 33.23 0.62 -5.99
N ARG A 24 33.40 1.03 -7.26
CA ARG A 24 32.27 1.38 -8.13
C ARG A 24 31.35 0.19 -8.40
N LEU A 25 31.91 -0.98 -8.67
CA LEU A 25 31.12 -2.20 -8.89
C LEU A 25 30.34 -2.59 -7.61
N LYS A 26 30.95 -2.45 -6.44
CA LYS A 26 30.29 -2.70 -5.17
C LYS A 26 29.10 -1.77 -4.92
N ILE A 27 29.25 -0.48 -5.23
CA ILE A 27 28.17 0.51 -5.11
C ILE A 27 27.04 0.16 -6.07
N LEU A 28 27.33 -0.24 -7.31
CA LEU A 28 26.31 -0.63 -8.29
C LEU A 28 25.57 -1.89 -7.87
N GLU A 29 26.26 -2.90 -7.34
CA GLU A 29 25.66 -4.12 -6.79
C GLU A 29 24.69 -3.78 -5.65
N ASN A 30 25.11 -2.98 -4.69
CA ASN A 30 24.28 -2.55 -3.56
C ASN A 30 23.07 -1.74 -4.01
N SER A 31 23.22 -0.88 -5.02
CA SER A 31 22.12 -0.10 -5.59
C SER A 31 21.08 -1.00 -6.25
N ALA A 32 21.50 -2.03 -6.98
CA ALA A 32 20.60 -3.02 -7.58
C ALA A 32 19.83 -3.81 -6.51
N ASP A 33 20.49 -4.22 -5.43
CA ASP A 33 19.87 -4.91 -4.30
C ASP A 33 18.83 -4.03 -3.60
N VAL A 34 19.12 -2.75 -3.41
CA VAL A 34 18.18 -1.77 -2.82
C VAL A 34 16.96 -1.58 -3.70
N ILE A 35 17.13 -1.47 -5.02
CA ILE A 35 16.02 -1.34 -5.98
C ILE A 35 15.15 -2.60 -5.95
N THR A 36 15.75 -3.80 -5.95
CA THR A 36 15.02 -5.06 -5.88
C THR A 36 14.26 -5.18 -4.56
N ALA A 37 14.86 -4.85 -3.43
CA ALA A 37 14.22 -4.84 -2.12
C ALA A 37 13.11 -3.77 -2.04
N GLY A 38 13.23 -2.64 -2.74
CA GLY A 38 12.21 -1.60 -2.83
C GLY A 38 10.98 -2.02 -3.65
N ILE A 39 11.10 -2.98 -4.59
CA ILE A 39 10.00 -3.55 -5.36
C ILE A 39 9.24 -4.58 -4.52
N SER A 40 9.95 -5.37 -3.69
CA SER A 40 9.36 -6.35 -2.79
C SER A 40 9.29 -5.79 -1.37
N GLY A 41 8.19 -5.99 -0.66
CA GLY A 41 8.02 -5.52 0.71
C GLY A 41 6.58 -5.15 1.02
N LYS A 42 6.40 -4.44 2.13
CA LYS A 42 5.09 -4.04 2.65
C LYS A 42 4.88 -2.55 2.45
N PHE A 43 3.76 -2.18 1.86
CA PHE A 43 3.42 -0.81 1.51
C PHE A 43 1.98 -0.47 1.89
N THR A 44 1.64 0.80 1.78
CA THR A 44 0.27 1.28 1.99
C THR A 44 -0.22 2.11 0.82
N ILE A 45 -1.53 2.06 0.58
CA ILE A 45 -2.25 2.96 -0.32
C ILE A 45 -3.38 3.60 0.48
N SER A 46 -3.50 4.92 0.41
CA SER A 46 -4.53 5.67 1.13
C SER A 46 -5.55 6.25 0.17
N PHE A 47 -6.83 6.06 0.47
CA PHE A 47 -7.97 6.66 -0.23
C PHE A 47 -8.75 7.54 0.74
N THR A 48 -9.20 8.69 0.26
CA THR A 48 -9.93 9.67 1.09
C THR A 48 -11.23 10.06 0.40
N HIS A 49 -12.31 10.02 1.17
CA HIS A 49 -13.62 10.57 0.79
C HIS A 49 -13.89 11.79 1.66
N GLY A 50 -13.90 12.97 1.05
CA GLY A 50 -14.23 14.22 1.76
C GLY A 50 -15.73 14.40 1.96
N GLY A 51 -16.12 15.07 3.04
CA GLY A 51 -17.50 15.41 3.33
C GLY A 51 -18.37 14.23 3.75
N ALA A 52 -19.69 14.43 3.64
CA ALA A 52 -20.69 13.43 4.00
C ALA A 52 -20.58 12.19 3.11
N LEU A 53 -20.62 11.02 3.72
CA LEU A 53 -20.53 9.75 2.99
C LEU A 53 -21.84 9.42 2.27
N VAL A 54 -21.73 8.70 1.18
CA VAL A 54 -22.85 8.25 0.34
C VAL A 54 -22.73 6.76 0.11
N ASP A 55 -23.87 6.04 0.17
CA ASP A 55 -23.91 4.61 -0.13
C ASP A 55 -23.52 4.33 -1.58
N GLU A 56 -22.93 3.17 -1.81
CA GLU A 56 -22.57 2.66 -3.14
C GLU A 56 -21.65 3.61 -3.93
N ASN A 57 -20.81 4.38 -3.25
CA ASN A 57 -19.91 5.34 -3.86
C ASN A 57 -18.47 4.83 -3.90
N VAL A 58 -17.88 4.80 -5.11
CA VAL A 58 -16.46 4.53 -5.31
C VAL A 58 -15.67 5.81 -5.01
N PHE A 59 -14.75 5.76 -4.05
CA PHE A 59 -14.00 6.94 -3.62
C PHE A 59 -12.49 6.86 -3.78
N GLY A 60 -12.00 5.85 -4.46
CA GLY A 60 -10.58 5.76 -4.73
C GLY A 60 -10.29 4.80 -5.86
N VAL A 61 -9.28 5.11 -6.64
CA VAL A 61 -8.79 4.26 -7.74
C VAL A 61 -7.26 4.29 -7.74
N SER A 62 -6.65 3.12 -7.86
CA SER A 62 -5.21 2.98 -7.95
C SER A 62 -4.83 1.68 -8.68
N TYR A 63 -3.54 1.55 -8.93
CA TYR A 63 -2.92 0.32 -9.44
C TYR A 63 -1.71 0.01 -8.57
N ILE A 64 -1.45 -1.27 -8.32
CA ILE A 64 -0.24 -1.70 -7.62
C ILE A 64 0.82 -1.99 -8.69
N ALA A 65 1.84 -1.13 -8.79
CA ALA A 65 2.92 -1.30 -9.74
C ALA A 65 3.65 -2.64 -9.49
N GLY A 66 3.66 -3.51 -10.50
CA GLY A 66 4.21 -4.86 -10.37
C GLY A 66 3.28 -5.89 -9.73
N GLY A 67 2.06 -5.48 -9.36
CA GLY A 67 1.10 -6.34 -8.67
C GLY A 67 1.39 -6.50 -7.17
N GLY A 68 0.52 -7.21 -6.47
CA GLY A 68 0.70 -7.47 -5.04
C GLY A 68 -0.54 -8.06 -4.37
N TYR A 69 -0.47 -8.19 -3.05
CA TYR A 69 -1.54 -8.76 -2.21
C TYR A 69 -1.97 -7.75 -1.17
N VAL A 70 -3.24 -7.38 -1.17
CA VAL A 70 -3.86 -6.57 -0.11
C VAL A 70 -4.26 -7.49 1.03
N TYR A 71 -3.71 -7.29 2.22
CA TYR A 71 -3.93 -8.18 3.35
C TYR A 71 -4.61 -7.53 4.55
N LYS A 72 -4.66 -6.22 4.62
CA LYS A 72 -5.22 -5.48 5.75
C LYS A 72 -5.79 -4.13 5.31
N SER A 73 -6.82 -3.67 6.01
CA SER A 73 -7.46 -2.36 5.82
C SER A 73 -7.56 -1.63 7.15
N LEU A 74 -7.32 -0.34 7.13
CA LEU A 74 -7.60 0.58 8.22
C LEU A 74 -8.67 1.57 7.75
N LEU A 75 -9.80 1.64 8.44
CA LEU A 75 -10.81 2.66 8.25
C LEU A 75 -10.71 3.72 9.36
N PHE A 76 -10.83 4.96 8.95
CA PHE A 76 -10.82 6.10 9.85
C PHE A 76 -11.82 7.15 9.37
N VAL A 77 -12.61 7.74 10.28
CA VAL A 77 -13.54 8.82 9.97
C VAL A 77 -13.28 10.05 10.86
N GLN A 78 -13.53 11.22 10.34
CA GLN A 78 -13.48 12.47 11.10
C GLN A 78 -14.71 12.64 11.98
N GLU A 79 -15.89 12.34 11.43
CA GLU A 79 -17.16 12.36 12.16
C GLU A 79 -17.83 10.99 12.07
N THR A 80 -18.24 10.47 13.21
CA THR A 80 -18.85 9.15 13.31
C THR A 80 -20.24 9.12 12.69
N ALA A 81 -20.62 7.96 12.15
CA ALA A 81 -21.97 7.70 11.67
C ALA A 81 -22.86 7.14 12.79
N ASP A 82 -24.16 7.25 12.62
CA ASP A 82 -25.16 6.66 13.52
C ASP A 82 -25.38 5.14 13.30
N GLN A 83 -24.82 4.61 12.24
CA GLN A 83 -24.82 3.19 11.90
C GLN A 83 -23.43 2.74 11.47
N ASN A 84 -23.24 1.45 11.29
CA ASN A 84 -21.97 0.94 10.79
C ASN A 84 -21.66 1.46 9.40
N ILE A 85 -20.40 1.86 9.19
CA ILE A 85 -19.87 2.17 7.86
C ILE A 85 -19.20 0.90 7.34
N THR A 86 -19.61 0.45 6.16
CA THR A 86 -18.97 -0.69 5.50
C THR A 86 -18.41 -0.30 4.15
N THR A 87 -17.24 -0.83 3.83
CA THR A 87 -16.60 -0.63 2.53
C THR A 87 -16.23 -1.98 1.92
N ASP A 88 -16.17 -2.03 0.60
CA ASP A 88 -15.67 -3.17 -0.14
C ASP A 88 -14.49 -2.76 -1.01
N ILE A 89 -13.60 -3.70 -1.25
CA ILE A 89 -12.50 -3.55 -2.19
C ILE A 89 -12.96 -4.06 -3.54
N LEU A 90 -12.74 -3.27 -4.58
CA LEU A 90 -13.08 -3.62 -5.95
C LEU A 90 -11.81 -3.99 -6.73
N LYS A 91 -11.94 -4.99 -7.56
CA LYS A 91 -10.92 -5.42 -8.53
C LYS A 91 -11.53 -5.31 -9.93
N ASP A 92 -10.97 -4.43 -10.77
CA ASP A 92 -11.52 -4.10 -12.08
C ASP A 92 -13.03 -3.79 -12.03
N ASP A 93 -13.42 -2.94 -11.07
CA ASP A 93 -14.80 -2.52 -10.80
C ASP A 93 -15.74 -3.62 -10.28
N SER A 94 -15.23 -4.82 -10.03
CA SER A 94 -15.99 -5.92 -9.44
C SER A 94 -15.75 -6.02 -7.94
N GLU A 95 -16.83 -6.19 -7.17
CA GLU A 95 -16.75 -6.37 -5.73
C GLU A 95 -16.03 -7.68 -5.38
N THR A 96 -15.08 -7.61 -4.45
CA THR A 96 -14.33 -8.78 -3.98
C THR A 96 -14.94 -9.43 -2.75
N SER A 97 -15.97 -8.82 -2.17
CA SER A 97 -16.60 -9.21 -0.90
C SER A 97 -15.64 -9.17 0.30
N ASN A 98 -14.59 -8.38 0.22
CA ASN A 98 -13.69 -8.14 1.33
C ASN A 98 -14.11 -6.87 2.06
N ILE A 99 -15.04 -7.06 2.96
CA ILE A 99 -15.72 -5.98 3.66
C ILE A 99 -14.92 -5.53 4.87
N SER A 100 -14.73 -4.23 4.98
CA SER A 100 -14.24 -3.58 6.19
C SER A 100 -15.41 -2.86 6.86
N THR A 101 -15.57 -3.07 8.16
CA THR A 101 -16.69 -2.51 8.93
C THR A 101 -16.16 -1.62 10.04
N LEU A 102 -16.58 -0.35 10.02
CA LEU A 102 -16.36 0.59 11.11
C LEU A 102 -17.66 0.69 11.90
N ALA A 103 -17.64 0.25 13.17
CA ALA A 103 -18.81 0.24 14.02
C ALA A 103 -19.35 1.66 14.23
N SER A 104 -20.67 1.78 14.38
CA SER A 104 -21.35 3.01 14.76
C SER A 104 -20.70 3.67 15.98
N GLY A 105 -20.42 4.96 15.89
CA GLY A 105 -19.76 5.73 16.94
C GLY A 105 -18.25 5.52 17.06
N SER A 106 -17.67 4.62 16.31
CA SER A 106 -16.20 4.40 16.27
C SER A 106 -15.53 5.28 15.23
N VAL A 107 -14.31 5.73 15.50
CA VAL A 107 -13.51 6.58 14.60
C VAL A 107 -12.47 5.80 13.82
N VAL A 108 -12.09 4.60 14.25
CA VAL A 108 -11.04 3.80 13.65
C VAL A 108 -11.33 2.31 13.78
N GLN A 109 -11.02 1.56 12.74
CA GLN A 109 -11.12 0.09 12.73
C GLN A 109 -10.05 -0.50 11.82
N VAL A 110 -9.38 -1.54 12.29
CA VAL A 110 -8.47 -2.37 11.51
C VAL A 110 -9.18 -3.67 11.14
N THR A 111 -9.07 -4.07 9.88
CA THR A 111 -9.60 -5.34 9.38
C THR A 111 -8.47 -6.10 8.70
N GLU A 112 -8.18 -7.31 9.16
CA GLU A 112 -7.26 -8.23 8.50
C GLU A 112 -8.06 -9.19 7.64
N PHE A 113 -7.65 -9.35 6.38
CA PHE A 113 -8.33 -10.27 5.46
C PHE A 113 -7.77 -11.69 5.65
N ALA A 114 -8.66 -12.66 5.92
CA ALA A 114 -8.27 -14.06 6.10
C ALA A 114 -7.56 -14.62 4.85
N THR A 115 -7.98 -14.19 3.67
CA THR A 115 -7.32 -14.49 2.40
C THR A 115 -6.93 -13.18 1.74
N PRO A 116 -5.64 -12.88 1.58
CA PRO A 116 -5.19 -11.68 0.87
C PRO A 116 -5.73 -11.60 -0.55
N ILE A 117 -6.04 -10.39 -0.99
CA ILE A 117 -6.60 -10.15 -2.31
C ILE A 117 -5.45 -9.91 -3.28
N GLN A 118 -5.30 -10.78 -4.27
CA GLN A 118 -4.25 -10.64 -5.29
C GLN A 118 -4.66 -9.64 -6.37
N PHE A 119 -3.76 -8.72 -6.68
CA PHE A 119 -3.86 -7.79 -7.79
C PHE A 119 -2.68 -7.97 -8.75
N GLY A 120 -2.97 -8.12 -10.03
CA GLY A 120 -1.95 -8.00 -11.08
C GLY A 120 -1.60 -6.54 -11.34
N ALA A 121 -0.47 -6.29 -12.02
CA ALA A 121 0.02 -4.94 -12.29
C ALA A 121 -0.94 -4.06 -13.10
N THR A 122 -1.81 -4.66 -13.90
CA THR A 122 -2.78 -3.96 -14.76
C THR A 122 -4.20 -3.98 -14.21
N GLU A 123 -4.42 -4.64 -13.08
CA GLU A 123 -5.73 -4.72 -12.45
C GLU A 123 -6.01 -3.48 -11.60
N LYS A 124 -7.16 -2.88 -11.81
CA LYS A 124 -7.58 -1.68 -11.09
C LYS A 124 -8.01 -2.03 -9.67
N LEU A 125 -7.42 -1.35 -8.71
CA LEU A 125 -7.81 -1.38 -7.31
C LEU A 125 -8.66 -0.17 -6.99
N SER A 126 -9.83 -0.35 -6.43
CA SER A 126 -10.66 0.74 -5.93
C SER A 126 -11.37 0.34 -4.64
N VAL A 127 -11.93 1.31 -3.96
CA VAL A 127 -12.68 1.12 -2.73
C VAL A 127 -14.04 1.80 -2.86
N LYS A 128 -15.05 1.17 -2.26
CA LYS A 128 -16.44 1.59 -2.38
C LYS A 128 -17.12 1.52 -1.04
N THR A 129 -17.88 2.56 -0.69
CA THR A 129 -18.80 2.50 0.45
C THR A 129 -19.99 1.59 0.12
N LYS A 130 -20.33 0.70 1.05
CA LYS A 130 -21.52 -0.17 0.92
C LYS A 130 -22.67 0.35 1.76
N SER A 131 -22.38 0.78 2.99
CA SER A 131 -23.33 1.45 3.87
C SER A 131 -22.61 2.52 4.68
N VAL A 132 -23.24 3.61 4.97
CA VAL A 132 -22.60 4.80 5.56
C VAL A 132 -23.36 5.43 6.73
N GLY A 133 -24.43 4.84 7.18
CA GLY A 133 -25.33 5.41 8.17
C GLY A 133 -26.60 5.96 7.54
N SER A 134 -27.42 6.65 8.34
CA SER A 134 -28.67 7.26 7.87
C SER A 134 -28.39 8.56 7.11
N ASP A 135 -29.38 9.04 6.37
CA ASP A 135 -29.31 10.34 5.68
C ASP A 135 -29.10 11.53 6.64
N PHE A 136 -29.43 11.35 7.91
CA PHE A 136 -29.28 12.40 8.94
C PHE A 136 -27.89 12.41 9.58
N SER A 137 -27.20 11.28 9.60
CA SER A 137 -25.87 11.16 10.20
C SER A 137 -25.05 10.09 9.48
N PRO A 138 -24.65 10.33 8.23
CA PRO A 138 -23.96 9.32 7.42
C PRO A 138 -22.48 9.15 7.77
N GLY A 139 -21.94 9.94 8.70
CA GLY A 139 -20.50 10.04 8.91
C GLY A 139 -19.83 10.95 7.86
N GLN A 140 -18.63 11.42 8.18
CA GLN A 140 -17.92 12.35 7.31
C GLN A 140 -16.41 12.12 7.34
N GLY A 141 -15.78 12.41 6.22
CA GLY A 141 -14.33 12.41 6.14
C GLY A 141 -13.69 11.02 6.31
N LEU A 142 -14.10 10.05 5.49
CA LEU A 142 -13.57 8.69 5.53
C LEU A 142 -12.20 8.64 4.88
N ARG A 143 -11.27 7.97 5.56
CA ARG A 143 -10.00 7.53 4.97
C ARG A 143 -9.91 6.02 5.09
N GLN A 144 -9.55 5.37 4.01
CA GLN A 144 -9.23 3.94 4.00
C GLN A 144 -7.78 3.74 3.57
N ILE A 145 -7.01 3.09 4.40
CA ILE A 145 -5.62 2.75 4.12
C ILE A 145 -5.56 1.25 3.91
N LEU A 146 -5.12 0.84 2.72
CA LEU A 146 -4.90 -0.55 2.40
C LEU A 146 -3.42 -0.88 2.55
N PHE A 147 -3.15 -1.97 3.23
CA PHE A 147 -1.81 -2.52 3.40
C PHE A 147 -1.63 -3.65 2.40
N TYR A 148 -0.60 -3.57 1.59
CA TYR A 148 -0.32 -4.59 0.59
C TYR A 148 1.15 -5.02 0.63
N GLU A 149 1.40 -6.19 0.08
CA GLU A 149 2.73 -6.82 -0.01
C GLU A 149 3.01 -7.19 -1.46
N GLN A 150 4.23 -6.94 -1.88
CA GLN A 150 4.72 -7.31 -3.22
C GLN A 150 5.71 -8.46 -3.16
#